data_3db80faf6af589e88e21d6e42f1df66c
#
_entry.id   3db80faf6af589e88e21d6e42f1df66c
#
_cell.length_a   1.000
_cell.length_b   1.000
_cell.length_c   1.000
_cell.angle_alpha   90.00
_cell.angle_beta   90.00
_cell.angle_gamma   90.00
#
_symmetry.space_group_name_H-M   'P 1'
#
loop_
_entity.id
_entity.type
_entity.pdbx_description
1 polymer ?
#
loop_
_entity_poly.entity_id
_entity_poly.type
_entity_poly.pdbx_seq_one_letter_code
_entity_poly.pdbx_strand_id
1 'polypeptide(L)'
;MDEEEQEQVTRAEEAPPYNQLPAEETGYALFTDGSCRIIGMKRKWKAAIWSPTQQVAQATEGEGGSSQLAGLKAVQLALDIAEREKWPKLYLYTDSWMVANALWGWLEKWKKANWQRRGKPIWAVDEWKDIATRVEKLPVKVRHVDAHVPTSGTNEEHRNNEQVDQAAKIEVSKIDVDRQHKGELFLARWAHDASGHQGREATYEWARDQGVDLTMDSISQVIHDCETCAAIKQAKRVKPLWYGGQWSKYKYGEAWQIDYITVLE
;
A
#
# COMPACT_ATOMS: atom_id res chain seq x y z
N MET A 1 -6.48 -14.84 8.95
CA MET A 1 -7.21 -14.55 10.21
C MET A 1 -8.45 -15.41 10.12
N ASP A 2 -8.56 -16.40 10.97
CA ASP A 2 -9.61 -17.41 10.86
C ASP A 2 -10.95 -16.80 11.28
N GLU A 3 -12.00 -17.04 10.49
CA GLU A 3 -13.36 -16.55 10.75
C GLU A 3 -13.89 -16.92 12.15
N GLU A 4 -13.40 -18.01 12.73
CA GLU A 4 -13.75 -18.44 14.09
C GLU A 4 -13.27 -17.49 15.21
N GLU A 5 -12.26 -16.65 14.97
CA GLU A 5 -11.82 -15.66 15.99
C GLU A 5 -12.65 -14.38 15.98
N GLN A 6 -13.38 -14.10 14.92
CA GLN A 6 -14.22 -12.89 14.85
C GLN A 6 -15.52 -13.06 15.68
N GLU A 7 -16.01 -14.27 15.81
CA GLU A 7 -17.29 -14.55 16.52
C GLU A 7 -17.24 -14.41 18.06
N GLN A 8 -16.04 -14.35 18.66
CA GLN A 8 -15.88 -14.35 20.11
C GLN A 8 -15.56 -12.99 20.73
N VAL A 9 -15.51 -11.92 19.96
CA VAL A 9 -15.22 -10.59 20.49
C VAL A 9 -16.50 -9.95 21.00
N THR A 10 -16.58 -9.75 22.31
CA THR A 10 -17.72 -9.07 22.92
C THR A 10 -17.62 -7.57 22.68
N ARG A 11 -18.65 -6.98 22.08
CA ARG A 11 -18.76 -5.51 21.86
C ARG A 11 -19.24 -4.76 23.11
N ALA A 12 -18.97 -5.27 24.29
CA ALA A 12 -19.50 -4.73 25.55
C ALA A 12 -19.03 -3.28 25.84
N GLU A 13 -17.91 -2.87 25.24
CA GLU A 13 -17.33 -1.54 25.41
C GLU A 13 -17.33 -0.72 24.12
N GLU A 14 -18.27 -0.99 23.22
CA GLU A 14 -18.44 -0.20 22.01
C GLU A 14 -18.86 1.23 22.36
N ALA A 15 -18.16 2.23 21.79
CA ALA A 15 -18.58 3.61 21.91
C ALA A 15 -19.91 3.83 21.17
N PRO A 16 -20.81 4.70 21.67
CA PRO A 16 -22.01 5.07 20.95
C PRO A 16 -21.64 5.83 19.66
N PRO A 17 -22.57 5.91 18.68
CA PRO A 17 -22.40 6.80 17.54
C PRO A 17 -22.04 8.22 18.00
N TYR A 18 -21.12 8.88 17.27
CA TYR A 18 -20.62 10.21 17.68
C TYR A 18 -21.74 11.23 17.93
N ASN A 19 -22.77 11.25 17.08
CA ASN A 19 -23.94 12.13 17.21
C ASN A 19 -24.86 11.81 18.38
N GLN A 20 -24.64 10.69 19.08
CA GLN A 20 -25.36 10.29 20.28
C GLN A 20 -24.56 10.50 21.56
N LEU A 21 -23.32 10.96 21.46
CA LEU A 21 -22.54 11.35 22.65
C LEU A 21 -23.17 12.53 23.36
N PRO A 22 -23.20 12.52 24.70
CA PRO A 22 -23.54 13.71 25.48
C PRO A 22 -22.63 14.89 25.06
N ALA A 23 -23.21 16.11 25.05
CA ALA A 23 -22.48 17.31 24.63
C ALA A 23 -21.20 17.55 25.43
N GLU A 24 -21.23 17.25 26.74
CA GLU A 24 -20.10 17.34 27.65
C GLU A 24 -18.98 16.29 27.36
N GLU A 25 -19.30 15.22 26.67
CA GLU A 25 -18.37 14.13 26.38
C GLU A 25 -17.80 14.16 24.94
N THR A 26 -18.37 14.94 24.03
CA THR A 26 -17.91 15.06 22.66
C THR A 26 -16.46 15.53 22.55
N GLY A 27 -16.00 16.30 23.56
CA GLY A 27 -14.60 16.75 23.65
C GLY A 27 -13.58 15.64 23.87
N TYR A 28 -14.02 14.45 24.30
CA TYR A 28 -13.16 13.27 24.53
C TYR A 28 -13.18 12.29 23.36
N ALA A 29 -13.72 12.68 22.21
CA ALA A 29 -13.82 11.86 21.02
C ALA A 29 -12.68 12.19 20.04
N LEU A 30 -11.97 11.14 19.59
CA LEU A 30 -10.94 11.24 18.55
C LEU A 30 -11.18 10.19 17.47
N PHE A 31 -11.09 10.62 16.23
CA PHE A 31 -11.05 9.75 15.05
C PHE A 31 -9.60 9.47 14.71
N THR A 32 -9.29 8.21 14.39
CA THR A 32 -7.92 7.76 14.12
C THR A 32 -7.83 7.05 12.79
N ASP A 33 -6.78 7.33 12.04
CA ASP A 33 -6.45 6.64 10.81
C ASP A 33 -4.94 6.56 10.59
N GLY A 34 -4.52 5.60 9.76
CA GLY A 34 -3.13 5.39 9.42
C GLY A 34 -2.93 4.97 7.98
N SER A 35 -2.04 5.65 7.30
CA SER A 35 -1.65 5.33 5.94
C SER A 35 -0.19 4.90 5.83
N CYS A 36 0.12 4.17 4.76
CA CYS A 36 1.49 3.81 4.42
C CYS A 36 1.66 3.89 2.90
N ARG A 37 2.76 4.47 2.47
CA ARG A 37 3.08 4.61 1.06
C ARG A 37 4.55 4.33 0.80
N ILE A 38 4.85 3.76 -0.36
CA ILE A 38 6.22 3.62 -0.84
C ILE A 38 6.57 4.91 -1.59
N ILE A 39 7.64 5.57 -1.15
CA ILE A 39 8.18 6.77 -1.80
C ILE A 39 9.64 6.48 -2.14
N GLY A 40 9.93 6.33 -3.42
CA GLY A 40 11.20 5.82 -3.88
C GLY A 40 11.43 4.37 -3.42
N MET A 41 12.52 4.10 -2.70
CA MET A 41 12.85 2.76 -2.17
C MET A 41 12.44 2.58 -0.70
N LYS A 42 11.79 3.57 -0.09
CA LYS A 42 11.45 3.56 1.34
C LYS A 42 9.94 3.55 1.54
N ARG A 43 9.50 2.74 2.49
CA ARG A 43 8.14 2.86 3.02
C ARG A 43 8.09 4.01 4.00
N LYS A 44 7.06 4.82 3.91
CA LYS A 44 6.71 5.84 4.90
C LYS A 44 5.30 5.58 5.40
N TRP A 45 5.11 5.74 6.68
CA TRP A 45 3.79 5.69 7.29
C TRP A 45 3.45 7.05 7.91
N LYS A 46 2.18 7.37 7.95
CA LYS A 46 1.63 8.54 8.62
C LYS A 46 0.40 8.11 9.42
N ALA A 47 0.38 8.48 10.67
CA ALA A 47 -0.71 8.24 11.60
C ALA A 47 -1.34 9.58 11.95
N ALA A 48 -2.66 9.66 11.91
CA ALA A 48 -3.37 10.90 12.19
C ALA A 48 -4.52 10.68 13.17
N ILE A 49 -4.85 11.75 13.87
CA ILE A 49 -6.08 11.91 14.63
C ILE A 49 -6.83 13.15 14.19
N TRP A 50 -8.14 13.12 14.35
CA TRP A 50 -9.03 14.25 14.16
C TRP A 50 -9.90 14.46 15.39
N SER A 51 -9.89 15.70 15.92
CA SER A 51 -10.77 16.14 17.00
C SER A 51 -11.94 16.93 16.43
N PRO A 52 -13.18 16.38 16.42
CA PRO A 52 -14.32 17.08 15.84
C PRO A 52 -14.69 18.38 16.57
N THR A 53 -14.54 18.40 17.89
CA THR A 53 -14.86 19.59 18.71
C THR A 53 -13.87 20.73 18.52
N GLN A 54 -12.59 20.42 18.40
CA GLN A 54 -11.53 21.41 18.14
C GLN A 54 -11.33 21.70 16.66
N GLN A 55 -11.87 20.83 15.77
CA GLN A 55 -11.65 20.89 14.32
C GLN A 55 -10.16 20.93 13.95
N VAL A 56 -9.36 20.13 14.66
CA VAL A 56 -7.90 20.06 14.48
C VAL A 56 -7.49 18.62 14.22
N ALA A 57 -6.64 18.45 13.23
CA ALA A 57 -5.91 17.21 12.99
C ALA A 57 -4.51 17.29 13.58
N GLN A 58 -4.04 16.19 14.16
CA GLN A 58 -2.64 15.99 14.51
C GLN A 58 -2.14 14.72 13.85
N ALA A 59 -0.89 14.71 13.46
CA ALA A 59 -0.29 13.57 12.80
C ALA A 59 1.14 13.33 13.26
N THR A 60 1.57 12.08 13.18
CA THR A 60 2.97 11.64 13.31
C THR A 60 3.33 10.76 12.14
N GLU A 61 4.59 10.72 11.77
CA GLU A 61 5.07 9.97 10.63
C GLU A 61 6.39 9.27 10.92
N GLY A 62 6.71 8.25 10.13
CA GLY A 62 7.96 7.51 10.24
C GLY A 62 8.27 6.68 9.00
N GLU A 63 9.41 6.00 9.04
CA GLU A 63 9.86 5.13 7.96
C GLU A 63 9.63 3.65 8.30
N GLY A 64 9.46 2.83 7.26
CA GLY A 64 9.19 1.39 7.40
C GLY A 64 7.72 1.09 7.70
N GLY A 65 7.44 -0.12 8.18
CA GLY A 65 6.13 -0.55 8.64
C GLY A 65 5.08 -0.75 7.56
N SER A 66 3.82 -0.65 7.97
CA SER A 66 2.63 -0.88 7.15
C SER A 66 1.54 0.13 7.53
N SER A 67 0.45 0.16 6.76
CA SER A 67 -0.76 0.92 7.14
C SER A 67 -1.35 0.45 8.48
N GLN A 68 -1.28 -0.85 8.75
CA GLN A 68 -1.70 -1.40 10.05
C GLN A 68 -0.86 -0.86 11.21
N LEU A 69 0.48 -0.75 11.03
CA LEU A 69 1.34 -0.13 12.04
C LEU A 69 0.99 1.35 12.22
N ALA A 70 0.74 2.06 11.12
CA ALA A 70 0.30 3.45 11.17
C ALA A 70 -1.01 3.61 11.96
N GLY A 71 -1.97 2.70 11.78
CA GLY A 71 -3.20 2.66 12.59
C GLY A 71 -2.93 2.50 14.08
N LEU A 72 -1.98 1.62 14.48
CA LEU A 72 -1.57 1.51 15.89
C LEU A 72 -0.89 2.79 16.41
N LYS A 73 -0.06 3.42 15.60
CA LYS A 73 0.56 4.70 15.94
C LYS A 73 -0.47 5.81 16.10
N ALA A 74 -1.56 5.80 15.32
CA ALA A 74 -2.68 6.72 15.50
C ALA A 74 -3.40 6.50 16.85
N VAL A 75 -3.58 5.26 17.28
CA VAL A 75 -4.13 4.95 18.61
C VAL A 75 -3.19 5.44 19.70
N GLN A 76 -1.89 5.20 19.60
CA GLN A 76 -0.90 5.71 20.56
C GLN A 76 -0.92 7.24 20.62
N LEU A 77 -1.02 7.92 19.48
CA LEU A 77 -1.15 9.39 19.44
C LEU A 77 -2.44 9.88 20.12
N ALA A 78 -3.56 9.20 19.92
CA ALA A 78 -4.81 9.52 20.60
C ALA A 78 -4.70 9.36 22.13
N LEU A 79 -4.03 8.31 22.59
CA LEU A 79 -3.73 8.09 24.01
C LEU A 79 -2.81 9.17 24.57
N ASP A 80 -1.76 9.56 23.81
CA ASP A 80 -0.86 10.65 24.22
C ASP A 80 -1.61 11.97 24.46
N ILE A 81 -2.56 12.29 23.58
CA ILE A 81 -3.38 13.48 23.70
C ILE A 81 -4.29 13.38 24.95
N ALA A 82 -5.00 12.28 25.12
CA ALA A 82 -5.90 12.09 26.24
C ALA A 82 -5.16 12.14 27.59
N GLU A 83 -3.96 11.57 27.66
CA GLU A 83 -3.11 11.62 28.87
C GLU A 83 -2.56 13.03 29.13
N ARG A 84 -2.06 13.70 28.10
CA ARG A 84 -1.55 15.08 28.20
C ARG A 84 -2.62 16.06 28.67
N GLU A 85 -3.81 15.95 28.09
CA GLU A 85 -4.96 16.79 28.42
C GLU A 85 -5.70 16.31 29.71
N LYS A 86 -5.23 15.21 30.34
CA LYS A 86 -5.81 14.61 31.56
C LYS A 86 -7.29 14.28 31.41
N TRP A 87 -7.66 13.71 30.26
CA TRP A 87 -9.05 13.31 30.02
C TRP A 87 -9.46 12.14 30.93
N PRO A 88 -10.70 12.15 31.45
CA PRO A 88 -11.18 11.06 32.29
C PRO A 88 -11.52 9.79 31.53
N LYS A 89 -11.70 9.89 30.22
CA LYS A 89 -12.02 8.80 29.29
C LYS A 89 -11.68 9.21 27.85
N LEU A 90 -11.62 8.23 26.96
CA LEU A 90 -11.43 8.43 25.52
C LEU A 90 -12.48 7.65 24.73
N TYR A 91 -13.15 8.32 23.80
CA TYR A 91 -13.96 7.71 22.75
C TYR A 91 -13.13 7.65 21.48
N LEU A 92 -12.77 6.44 21.04
CA LEU A 92 -11.93 6.20 19.90
C LEU A 92 -12.75 5.71 18.72
N TYR A 93 -12.72 6.44 17.61
CA TYR A 93 -13.38 6.08 16.36
C TYR A 93 -12.30 5.69 15.35
N THR A 94 -12.45 4.54 14.70
CA THR A 94 -11.46 3.98 13.77
C THR A 94 -12.15 3.15 12.69
N ASP A 95 -11.61 3.15 11.49
CA ASP A 95 -12.03 2.24 10.41
C ASP A 95 -11.25 0.90 10.41
N SER A 96 -10.32 0.75 11.33
CA SER A 96 -9.56 -0.48 11.48
C SER A 96 -10.28 -1.51 12.34
N TRP A 97 -10.80 -2.57 11.71
CA TRP A 97 -11.37 -3.72 12.44
C TRP A 97 -10.37 -4.38 13.40
N MET A 98 -9.09 -4.39 13.05
CA MET A 98 -8.05 -4.94 13.92
C MET A 98 -7.95 -4.14 15.23
N VAL A 99 -7.96 -2.82 15.15
CA VAL A 99 -7.92 -1.93 16.33
C VAL A 99 -9.19 -2.10 17.16
N ALA A 100 -10.36 -2.06 16.53
CA ALA A 100 -11.63 -2.21 17.22
C ALA A 100 -11.72 -3.56 17.96
N ASN A 101 -11.45 -4.67 17.29
CA ASN A 101 -11.48 -6.01 17.90
C ASN A 101 -10.43 -6.19 19.00
N ALA A 102 -9.25 -5.60 18.85
CA ALA A 102 -8.23 -5.65 19.88
C ALA A 102 -8.71 -4.97 21.17
N LEU A 103 -9.25 -3.77 21.06
CA LEU A 103 -9.76 -3.01 22.21
C LEU A 103 -11.05 -3.62 22.79
N TRP A 104 -11.88 -4.28 21.97
CA TRP A 104 -13.09 -4.96 22.48
C TRP A 104 -12.81 -6.27 23.23
N GLY A 105 -11.65 -6.89 23.06
CA GLY A 105 -11.38 -8.14 23.77
C GLY A 105 -10.09 -8.89 23.44
N TRP A 106 -9.44 -8.66 22.29
CA TRP A 106 -8.23 -9.41 21.95
C TRP A 106 -7.05 -9.06 22.85
N LEU A 107 -6.92 -7.82 23.32
CA LEU A 107 -5.86 -7.42 24.24
C LEU A 107 -5.83 -8.29 25.49
N GLU A 108 -6.98 -8.54 26.11
CA GLU A 108 -7.09 -9.41 27.27
C GLU A 108 -6.72 -10.87 26.97
N LYS A 109 -7.09 -11.39 25.78
CA LYS A 109 -6.72 -12.72 25.34
C LYS A 109 -5.21 -12.82 25.11
N TRP A 110 -4.63 -11.82 24.44
CA TRP A 110 -3.19 -11.81 24.18
C TRP A 110 -2.37 -11.67 25.46
N LYS A 111 -2.82 -10.86 26.38
CA LYS A 111 -2.20 -10.71 27.69
C LYS A 111 -2.19 -12.05 28.48
N LYS A 112 -3.32 -12.77 28.51
CA LYS A 112 -3.41 -14.11 29.11
C LYS A 112 -2.54 -15.14 28.43
N ALA A 113 -2.35 -15.04 27.12
CA ALA A 113 -1.48 -15.90 26.32
C ALA A 113 -0.01 -15.44 26.31
N ASN A 114 0.39 -14.56 27.23
CA ASN A 114 1.74 -13.97 27.30
C ASN A 114 2.21 -13.37 25.98
N TRP A 115 1.28 -12.69 25.26
CA TRP A 115 1.55 -12.00 23.97
C TRP A 115 2.08 -12.93 22.88
N GLN A 116 1.72 -14.20 22.93
CA GLN A 116 2.15 -15.22 21.97
C GLN A 116 0.94 -15.87 21.29
N ARG A 117 1.15 -16.26 20.04
CA ARG A 117 0.25 -17.11 19.27
C ARG A 117 1.05 -18.25 18.63
N ARG A 118 0.67 -19.51 18.93
CA ARG A 118 1.39 -20.71 18.46
C ARG A 118 2.90 -20.67 18.77
N GLY A 119 3.27 -20.17 19.96
CA GLY A 119 4.67 -20.11 20.42
C GLY A 119 5.51 -18.97 19.81
N LYS A 120 4.89 -18.05 19.03
CA LYS A 120 5.56 -16.89 18.47
C LYS A 120 4.92 -15.61 19.02
N PRO A 121 5.71 -14.52 19.23
CA PRO A 121 5.13 -13.22 19.57
C PRO A 121 4.06 -12.81 18.55
N ILE A 122 3.01 -12.15 19.02
CA ILE A 122 2.04 -11.52 18.13
C ILE A 122 2.70 -10.37 17.34
N TRP A 123 2.10 -10.02 16.22
CA TRP A 123 2.57 -8.90 15.42
C TRP A 123 2.46 -7.58 16.20
N ALA A 124 3.46 -6.71 16.09
CA ALA A 124 3.56 -5.41 16.78
C ALA A 124 3.36 -5.53 18.31
N VAL A 125 3.98 -6.54 18.91
CA VAL A 125 3.81 -6.88 20.33
C VAL A 125 4.14 -5.70 21.26
N ASP A 126 5.14 -4.91 20.94
CA ASP A 126 5.58 -3.79 21.77
C ASP A 126 4.54 -2.66 21.75
N GLU A 127 3.99 -2.34 20.58
CA GLU A 127 2.91 -1.36 20.43
C GLU A 127 1.65 -1.83 21.17
N TRP A 128 1.28 -3.10 21.05
CA TRP A 128 0.11 -3.64 21.74
C TRP A 128 0.28 -3.69 23.25
N LYS A 129 1.46 -3.98 23.75
CA LYS A 129 1.77 -3.92 25.20
C LYS A 129 1.66 -2.50 25.75
N ASP A 130 2.18 -1.52 25.02
CA ASP A 130 2.05 -0.11 25.37
C ASP A 130 0.59 0.31 25.44
N ILE A 131 -0.18 0.05 24.38
CA ILE A 131 -1.61 0.35 24.34
C ILE A 131 -2.35 -0.33 25.49
N ALA A 132 -2.12 -1.62 25.73
CA ALA A 132 -2.78 -2.36 26.81
C ALA A 132 -2.50 -1.77 28.19
N THR A 133 -1.27 -1.38 28.45
CA THR A 133 -0.89 -0.75 29.75
C THR A 133 -1.57 0.59 29.93
N ARG A 134 -1.75 1.35 28.87
CA ARG A 134 -2.35 2.70 28.91
C ARG A 134 -3.88 2.65 29.03
N VAL A 135 -4.54 1.71 28.34
CA VAL A 135 -6.01 1.54 28.45
C VAL A 135 -6.45 0.97 29.81
N GLU A 136 -5.54 0.37 30.58
CA GLU A 136 -5.82 -0.01 31.99
C GLU A 136 -5.99 1.21 32.90
N LYS A 137 -5.31 2.32 32.57
CA LYS A 137 -5.33 3.55 33.37
C LYS A 137 -6.34 4.56 32.87
N LEU A 138 -6.62 4.56 31.58
CA LEU A 138 -7.57 5.45 30.92
C LEU A 138 -8.70 4.62 30.31
N PRO A 139 -9.95 4.78 30.75
CA PRO A 139 -11.09 4.12 30.13
C PRO A 139 -11.23 4.52 28.65
N VAL A 140 -11.15 3.52 27.75
CA VAL A 140 -11.29 3.73 26.29
C VAL A 140 -12.49 2.94 25.81
N LYS A 141 -13.39 3.62 25.11
CA LYS A 141 -14.49 3.00 24.37
C LYS A 141 -14.21 3.18 22.88
N VAL A 142 -14.24 2.09 22.13
CA VAL A 142 -13.94 2.12 20.69
C VAL A 142 -15.19 1.84 19.86
N ARG A 143 -15.29 2.53 18.73
CA ARG A 143 -16.29 2.27 17.71
C ARG A 143 -15.62 2.13 16.35
N HIS A 144 -16.04 1.10 15.63
CA HIS A 144 -15.68 0.97 14.22
C HIS A 144 -16.57 1.87 13.37
N VAL A 145 -15.95 2.63 12.46
CA VAL A 145 -16.63 3.51 11.49
C VAL A 145 -16.30 3.00 10.10
N ASP A 146 -17.32 2.85 9.26
CA ASP A 146 -17.12 2.39 7.89
C ASP A 146 -16.35 3.43 7.07
N ALA A 147 -15.28 2.98 6.40
CA ALA A 147 -14.50 3.80 5.49
C ALA A 147 -15.20 3.96 4.12
N HIS A 148 -14.96 5.09 3.46
CA HIS A 148 -15.35 5.32 2.06
C HIS A 148 -16.85 5.14 1.74
N VAL A 149 -17.73 5.58 2.62
CA VAL A 149 -19.17 5.54 2.41
C VAL A 149 -19.58 6.53 1.30
N PRO A 150 -20.44 6.13 0.35
CA PRO A 150 -20.93 7.05 -0.69
C PRO A 150 -21.61 8.28 -0.10
N THR A 151 -21.44 9.44 -0.73
CA THR A 151 -21.90 10.75 -0.24
C THR A 151 -23.40 10.80 0.09
N SER A 152 -24.21 9.97 -0.57
CA SER A 152 -25.67 9.87 -0.32
C SER A 152 -26.05 9.22 1.01
N GLY A 153 -25.11 8.50 1.66
CA GLY A 153 -25.32 7.81 2.94
C GLY A 153 -24.44 8.34 4.08
N THR A 154 -23.71 9.45 3.88
CA THR A 154 -22.78 9.97 4.89
C THR A 154 -23.51 10.62 6.06
N ASN A 155 -23.13 10.20 7.27
CA ASN A 155 -23.49 10.85 8.51
C ASN A 155 -22.29 11.67 9.06
N GLU A 156 -22.44 12.23 10.25
CA GLU A 156 -21.38 13.01 10.89
C GLU A 156 -20.13 12.17 11.21
N GLU A 157 -20.28 10.92 11.60
CA GLU A 157 -19.15 10.01 11.82
C GLU A 157 -18.34 9.80 10.57
N HIS A 158 -19.01 9.55 9.44
CA HIS A 158 -18.33 9.35 8.16
C HIS A 158 -17.59 10.60 7.71
N ARG A 159 -18.15 11.81 7.92
CA ARG A 159 -17.46 13.07 7.62
C ARG A 159 -16.24 13.27 8.49
N ASN A 160 -16.31 12.94 9.78
CA ASN A 160 -15.16 13.01 10.68
C ASN A 160 -14.09 11.96 10.31
N ASN A 161 -14.52 10.76 9.91
CA ASN A 161 -13.59 9.74 9.42
C ASN A 161 -12.87 10.18 8.13
N GLU A 162 -13.59 10.87 7.23
CA GLU A 162 -12.98 11.46 6.03
C GLU A 162 -11.95 12.55 6.38
N GLN A 163 -12.18 13.36 7.40
CA GLN A 163 -11.20 14.37 7.87
C GLN A 163 -9.90 13.71 8.34
N VAL A 164 -9.98 12.63 9.12
CA VAL A 164 -8.77 11.94 9.57
C VAL A 164 -8.08 11.18 8.43
N ASP A 165 -8.81 10.59 7.50
CA ASP A 165 -8.24 9.98 6.29
C ASP A 165 -7.44 11.01 5.46
N GLN A 166 -8.00 12.21 5.26
CA GLN A 166 -7.28 13.29 4.61
C GLN A 166 -6.00 13.70 5.38
N ALA A 167 -6.09 13.77 6.71
CA ALA A 167 -4.94 14.12 7.56
C ALA A 167 -3.85 13.03 7.55
N ALA A 168 -4.23 11.76 7.41
CA ALA A 168 -3.33 10.62 7.31
C ALA A 168 -2.69 10.47 5.92
N LYS A 169 -3.17 11.17 4.89
CA LYS A 169 -2.60 11.10 3.55
C LYS A 169 -1.14 11.55 3.53
N ILE A 170 -0.31 10.74 2.93
CA ILE A 170 1.10 11.06 2.72
C ILE A 170 1.20 11.88 1.43
N GLU A 171 1.62 13.13 1.57
CA GLU A 171 1.92 13.99 0.44
C GLU A 171 3.22 13.55 -0.24
N VAL A 172 3.14 13.32 -1.54
CA VAL A 172 4.30 12.97 -2.36
C VAL A 172 4.70 14.22 -3.14
N SER A 173 5.89 14.72 -2.89
CA SER A 173 6.40 15.86 -3.65
C SER A 173 6.61 15.48 -5.12
N LYS A 174 6.50 16.46 -6.03
CA LYS A 174 6.79 16.24 -7.45
C LYS A 174 8.19 15.68 -7.68
N ILE A 175 9.16 16.10 -6.85
CA ILE A 175 10.54 15.59 -6.89
C ILE A 175 10.60 14.10 -6.51
N ASP A 176 9.80 13.65 -5.54
CA ASP A 176 9.78 12.23 -5.13
C ASP A 176 9.14 11.36 -6.21
N VAL A 177 8.09 11.85 -6.88
CA VAL A 177 7.47 11.19 -8.02
C VAL A 177 8.47 11.06 -9.18
N ASP A 178 9.19 12.13 -9.51
CA ASP A 178 10.20 12.12 -10.56
C ASP A 178 11.35 11.16 -10.24
N ARG A 179 11.80 11.10 -8.99
CA ARG A 179 12.84 10.16 -8.53
C ARG A 179 12.36 8.71 -8.60
N GLN A 180 11.14 8.45 -8.18
CA GLN A 180 10.53 7.12 -8.26
C GLN A 180 10.42 6.67 -9.72
N HIS A 181 9.93 7.52 -10.60
CA HIS A 181 9.79 7.23 -12.02
C HIS A 181 11.16 6.96 -12.68
N LYS A 182 12.17 7.78 -12.39
CA LYS A 182 13.54 7.55 -12.88
C LYS A 182 14.14 6.25 -12.38
N GLY A 183 13.91 5.91 -11.10
CA GLY A 183 14.36 4.64 -10.53
C GLY A 183 13.68 3.44 -11.18
N GLU A 184 12.38 3.52 -11.42
CA GLU A 184 11.62 2.47 -12.10
C GLU A 184 12.08 2.29 -13.55
N LEU A 185 12.30 3.39 -14.29
CA LEU A 185 12.84 3.33 -15.64
C LEU A 185 14.25 2.72 -15.69
N PHE A 186 15.09 3.01 -14.70
CA PHE A 186 16.41 2.39 -14.60
C PHE A 186 16.30 0.87 -14.42
N LEU A 187 15.45 0.41 -13.50
CA LEU A 187 15.21 -1.01 -13.28
C LEU A 187 14.56 -1.69 -14.48
N ALA A 188 13.63 -1.01 -15.15
CA ALA A 188 13.01 -1.52 -16.38
C ALA A 188 14.04 -1.65 -17.53
N ARG A 189 14.96 -0.70 -17.66
CA ARG A 189 16.07 -0.79 -18.63
C ARG A 189 16.99 -1.95 -18.30
N TRP A 190 17.40 -2.08 -17.04
CA TRP A 190 18.22 -3.21 -16.61
C TRP A 190 17.53 -4.55 -16.91
N ALA A 191 16.25 -4.70 -16.60
CA ALA A 191 15.50 -5.92 -16.86
C ALA A 191 15.39 -6.22 -18.37
N HIS A 192 15.16 -5.20 -19.19
CA HIS A 192 15.07 -5.34 -20.64
C HIS A 192 16.40 -5.76 -21.26
N ASP A 193 17.51 -5.16 -20.82
CA ASP A 193 18.86 -5.51 -21.31
C ASP A 193 19.25 -6.91 -20.83
N ALA A 194 19.04 -7.24 -19.54
CA ALA A 194 19.40 -8.52 -18.95
C ALA A 194 18.54 -9.69 -19.49
N SER A 195 17.29 -9.43 -19.87
CA SER A 195 16.43 -10.44 -20.53
C SER A 195 16.75 -10.65 -22.01
N GLY A 196 17.74 -9.94 -22.58
CA GLY A 196 18.13 -10.06 -23.99
C GLY A 196 17.21 -9.29 -24.94
N HIS A 197 16.78 -8.11 -24.57
CA HIS A 197 15.90 -7.22 -25.36
C HIS A 197 14.58 -7.85 -25.80
N GLN A 198 13.97 -8.63 -24.89
CA GLN A 198 12.71 -9.30 -25.14
C GLN A 198 11.55 -8.31 -25.23
N GLY A 199 10.38 -8.80 -25.68
CA GLY A 199 9.16 -8.01 -25.72
C GLY A 199 8.63 -7.68 -24.33
N ARG A 200 7.65 -6.78 -24.26
CA ARG A 200 7.09 -6.23 -23.02
C ARG A 200 6.70 -7.29 -21.98
N GLU A 201 5.93 -8.28 -22.39
CA GLU A 201 5.41 -9.33 -21.49
C GLU A 201 6.54 -10.22 -20.97
N ALA A 202 7.44 -10.66 -21.85
CA ALA A 202 8.57 -11.50 -21.47
C ALA A 202 9.56 -10.76 -20.54
N THR A 203 9.80 -9.46 -20.78
CA THR A 203 10.61 -8.63 -19.88
C THR A 203 9.94 -8.48 -18.51
N TYR A 204 8.61 -8.33 -18.48
CA TYR A 204 7.84 -8.24 -17.21
C TYR A 204 7.93 -9.54 -16.42
N GLU A 205 7.70 -10.69 -17.07
CA GLU A 205 7.80 -12.01 -16.43
C GLU A 205 9.21 -12.24 -15.88
N TRP A 206 10.22 -11.94 -16.68
CA TRP A 206 11.62 -12.06 -16.26
C TRP A 206 11.93 -11.19 -15.03
N ALA A 207 11.50 -9.93 -15.02
CA ALA A 207 11.71 -9.03 -13.89
C ALA A 207 11.03 -9.54 -12.62
N ARG A 208 9.79 -10.03 -12.74
CA ARG A 208 9.04 -10.61 -11.62
C ARG A 208 9.75 -11.85 -11.06
N ASP A 209 10.31 -12.71 -11.90
CA ASP A 209 11.06 -13.88 -11.46
C ASP A 209 12.35 -13.51 -10.72
N GLN A 210 12.93 -12.34 -11.02
CA GLN A 210 14.04 -11.76 -10.26
C GLN A 210 13.60 -10.99 -9.01
N GLY A 211 12.30 -10.97 -8.68
CA GLY A 211 11.77 -10.26 -7.51
C GLY A 211 11.68 -8.75 -7.69
N VAL A 212 11.70 -8.26 -8.93
CA VAL A 212 11.59 -6.84 -9.27
C VAL A 212 10.18 -6.54 -9.76
N ASP A 213 9.49 -5.66 -9.04
CA ASP A 213 8.15 -5.21 -9.40
C ASP A 213 8.23 -3.98 -10.31
N LEU A 214 7.75 -4.12 -11.54
CA LEU A 214 7.77 -3.09 -12.57
C LEU A 214 6.38 -2.93 -13.18
N THR A 215 6.08 -1.73 -13.66
CA THR A 215 4.86 -1.50 -14.43
C THR A 215 5.06 -1.83 -15.91
N MET A 216 3.99 -2.26 -16.57
CA MET A 216 4.01 -2.50 -18.03
C MET A 216 4.31 -1.22 -18.83
N ASP A 217 3.94 -0.06 -18.29
CA ASP A 217 4.16 1.24 -18.92
C ASP A 217 5.64 1.62 -18.91
N SER A 218 6.33 1.44 -17.79
CA SER A 218 7.78 1.68 -17.69
C SER A 218 8.58 0.77 -18.61
N ILE A 219 8.19 -0.50 -18.71
CA ILE A 219 8.82 -1.44 -19.66
C ILE A 219 8.55 -1.02 -21.12
N SER A 220 7.31 -0.62 -21.44
CA SER A 220 6.94 -0.16 -22.78
C SER A 220 7.74 1.07 -23.20
N GLN A 221 7.94 2.01 -22.29
CA GLN A 221 8.74 3.21 -22.51
C GLN A 221 10.20 2.86 -22.79
N VAL A 222 10.80 1.98 -21.99
CA VAL A 222 12.19 1.53 -22.16
C VAL A 222 12.39 0.81 -23.50
N ILE A 223 11.46 -0.07 -23.89
CA ILE A 223 11.52 -0.77 -25.18
C ILE A 223 11.40 0.22 -26.36
N HIS A 224 10.52 1.24 -26.20
CA HIS A 224 10.37 2.28 -27.22
C HIS A 224 11.68 3.05 -27.44
N ASP A 225 12.37 3.38 -26.36
CA ASP A 225 13.58 4.20 -26.34
C ASP A 225 14.86 3.35 -26.54
N CYS A 226 14.72 2.02 -26.73
CA CYS A 226 15.85 1.12 -26.88
C CYS A 226 16.41 1.14 -28.32
N GLU A 227 17.64 1.61 -28.49
CA GLU A 227 18.32 1.69 -29.78
C GLU A 227 18.51 0.30 -30.41
N THR A 228 18.85 -0.72 -29.61
CA THR A 228 19.00 -2.11 -30.07
C THR A 228 17.68 -2.64 -30.66
N CYS A 229 16.56 -2.43 -29.94
CA CYS A 229 15.24 -2.84 -30.45
C CYS A 229 14.84 -2.07 -31.72
N ALA A 230 15.18 -0.79 -31.80
CA ALA A 230 14.93 0.04 -32.98
C ALA A 230 15.73 -0.48 -34.20
N ALA A 231 17.01 -0.81 -34.03
CA ALA A 231 17.86 -1.37 -35.08
C ALA A 231 17.33 -2.73 -35.55
N ILE A 232 16.93 -3.63 -34.67
CA ILE A 232 16.34 -4.94 -35.02
C ILE A 232 15.02 -4.74 -35.80
N LYS A 233 14.19 -3.80 -35.43
CA LYS A 233 12.94 -3.48 -36.14
C LYS A 233 13.20 -2.90 -37.51
N GLN A 234 14.23 -2.07 -37.66
CA GLN A 234 14.65 -1.53 -38.96
C GLN A 234 15.21 -2.63 -39.88
N ALA A 235 16.05 -3.51 -39.34
CA ALA A 235 16.58 -4.65 -40.10
C ALA A 235 15.45 -5.57 -40.61
N LYS A 236 14.41 -5.80 -39.82
CA LYS A 236 13.23 -6.57 -40.26
C LYS A 236 12.35 -5.84 -41.28
N ARG A 237 12.46 -4.51 -41.40
CA ARG A 237 11.74 -3.72 -42.43
C ARG A 237 12.43 -3.65 -43.75
N VAL A 238 13.71 -3.92 -43.78
CA VAL A 238 14.41 -4.12 -45.04
C VAL A 238 13.92 -5.45 -45.60
N LYS A 239 12.84 -5.40 -46.37
CA LYS A 239 12.44 -6.55 -47.19
C LYS A 239 13.67 -6.88 -48.05
N PRO A 240 14.22 -8.10 -47.96
CA PRO A 240 15.23 -8.49 -48.93
C PRO A 240 14.59 -8.24 -50.31
N LEU A 241 15.32 -7.54 -51.15
CA LEU A 241 14.89 -7.32 -52.54
C LEU A 241 14.72 -8.73 -53.16
N TRP A 242 13.46 -9.16 -53.14
CA TRP A 242 13.08 -10.46 -53.68
C TRP A 242 13.05 -10.31 -55.18
N TYR A 243 14.10 -10.73 -55.85
CA TYR A 243 14.16 -10.79 -57.30
C TYR A 243 13.36 -12.00 -57.85
N GLY A 244 12.37 -12.48 -57.11
CA GLY A 244 11.58 -13.66 -57.42
C GLY A 244 10.82 -13.62 -58.77
N GLY A 245 10.64 -12.42 -59.34
CA GLY A 245 10.07 -12.28 -60.67
C GLY A 245 10.97 -12.74 -61.84
N GLN A 246 12.26 -12.96 -61.58
CA GLN A 246 13.17 -13.43 -62.62
C GLN A 246 13.17 -14.94 -62.80
N TRP A 247 12.77 -15.71 -61.78
CA TRP A 247 12.76 -17.18 -61.78
C TRP A 247 11.74 -17.78 -62.75
N SER A 248 10.66 -17.07 -63.04
CA SER A 248 9.68 -17.51 -64.03
C SER A 248 10.19 -17.57 -65.46
N LYS A 249 11.39 -17.03 -65.74
CA LYS A 249 12.04 -17.05 -67.07
C LYS A 249 12.89 -18.27 -67.27
N TYR A 250 13.22 -19.04 -66.24
CA TYR A 250 14.12 -20.20 -66.33
C TYR A 250 13.31 -21.49 -66.16
N LYS A 251 13.70 -22.49 -66.92
CA LYS A 251 13.20 -23.84 -66.78
C LYS A 251 13.92 -24.53 -65.61
N TYR A 252 13.36 -25.64 -65.18
CA TYR A 252 13.92 -26.44 -64.08
C TYR A 252 15.39 -26.82 -64.42
N GLY A 253 16.32 -26.46 -63.49
CA GLY A 253 17.72 -26.72 -63.60
C GLY A 253 18.55 -25.68 -64.36
N GLU A 254 17.92 -24.61 -64.91
CA GLU A 254 18.63 -23.55 -65.67
C GLU A 254 19.24 -22.47 -64.77
N ALA A 255 18.77 -22.38 -63.50
CA ALA A 255 19.30 -21.42 -62.53
C ALA A 255 19.25 -22.00 -61.11
N TRP A 256 20.25 -21.64 -60.29
CA TRP A 256 20.38 -22.07 -58.88
C TRP A 256 20.58 -20.86 -58.03
N GLN A 257 19.88 -20.84 -56.85
CA GLN A 257 20.11 -19.86 -55.81
C GLN A 257 20.87 -20.54 -54.68
N ILE A 258 21.96 -19.93 -54.23
CA ILE A 258 22.76 -20.39 -53.10
C ILE A 258 22.63 -19.34 -52.00
N ASP A 259 22.10 -19.74 -50.83
CA ASP A 259 22.05 -18.91 -49.65
C ASP A 259 23.14 -19.34 -48.66
N TYR A 260 23.88 -18.37 -48.13
CA TYR A 260 24.86 -18.60 -47.08
C TYR A 260 24.21 -18.33 -45.74
N ILE A 261 24.19 -19.31 -44.84
CA ILE A 261 23.81 -19.14 -43.45
C ILE A 261 25.09 -19.04 -42.65
N THR A 262 25.36 -17.87 -42.10
CA THR A 262 26.44 -17.68 -41.12
C THR A 262 25.88 -18.05 -39.74
N VAL A 263 26.38 -19.16 -39.19
CA VAL A 263 26.15 -19.50 -37.76
C VAL A 263 27.24 -18.79 -36.99
N LEU A 264 26.86 -17.83 -36.21
CA LEU A 264 27.76 -17.23 -35.21
C LEU A 264 27.82 -18.19 -34.03
N GLU A 265 29.02 -18.71 -33.71
CA GLU A 265 29.32 -19.48 -32.51
C GLU A 265 29.29 -18.60 -31.27
#